data_db5b865cc1fdd817c2c77dc84403164b
#
_entry.id   db5b865cc1fdd817c2c77dc84403164b
#
_cell.length_a   1.000
_cell.length_b   1.000
_cell.length_c   1.000
_cell.angle_alpha   90.00
_cell.angle_beta   90.00
_cell.angle_gamma   90.00
#
_symmetry.space_group_name_H-M   'P 1'
#
loop_
_entity.id
_entity.type
_entity.pdbx_description
1 polymer ?
#
loop_
_entity_poly.entity_id
_entity_poly.type
_entity_poly.pdbx_seq_one_letter_code
_entity_poly.pdbx_strand_id
1 'polypeptide(L)'
;MANFTAADVKKLRELTGSGMKACKDALVETDGDFDKAVEILRVKGAKDVGKRAERTAAEGLIAVSGNTMVEVNSETDFVAKNSEFIEFANKVAEAAAKVKANSQEELAAADLDGKTADEATQELSAKIGEKLELRRAATLEGDNIAVYLHRRASDLPAAVGVLVAYTGSGDEAAQAAQGAAMQVAALKAQY
;
A
#
# COMPACT_ATOMS: atom_id res chain seq x y z
N MET A 1 31.27 -28.52 1.06
CA MET A 1 29.92 -28.77 0.50
C MET A 1 29.01 -27.71 1.05
N ALA A 2 28.07 -27.18 0.27
CA ALA A 2 27.18 -26.14 0.78
C ALA A 2 26.30 -26.72 1.91
N ASN A 3 26.24 -26.05 3.07
CA ASN A 3 25.47 -26.47 4.25
C ASN A 3 23.96 -26.15 4.12
N PHE A 4 23.42 -26.04 2.90
CA PHE A 4 22.01 -25.78 2.62
C PHE A 4 21.53 -26.55 1.38
N THR A 5 20.22 -26.73 1.27
CA THR A 5 19.56 -27.48 0.19
C THR A 5 18.81 -26.54 -0.76
N ALA A 6 18.35 -27.06 -1.90
CA ALA A 6 17.45 -26.33 -2.80
C ALA A 6 16.11 -25.97 -2.12
N ALA A 7 15.68 -26.80 -1.16
CA ALA A 7 14.48 -26.50 -0.35
C ALA A 7 14.67 -25.28 0.54
N ASP A 8 15.87 -25.11 1.12
CA ASP A 8 16.18 -23.92 1.93
C ASP A 8 16.19 -22.65 1.08
N VAL A 9 16.74 -22.72 -0.14
CA VAL A 9 16.69 -21.59 -1.08
C VAL A 9 15.25 -21.21 -1.44
N LYS A 10 14.38 -22.22 -1.68
CA LYS A 10 12.97 -22.02 -1.97
C LYS A 10 12.25 -21.39 -0.78
N LYS A 11 12.44 -21.92 0.43
CA LYS A 11 11.87 -21.40 1.67
C LYS A 11 12.31 -19.96 1.93
N LEU A 12 13.59 -19.66 1.73
CA LEU A 12 14.13 -18.31 1.89
C LEU A 12 13.52 -17.32 0.89
N ARG A 13 13.30 -17.77 -0.35
CA ARG A 13 12.62 -16.98 -1.38
C ARG A 13 11.14 -16.72 -1.01
N GLU A 14 10.42 -17.72 -0.54
CA GLU A 14 9.03 -17.59 -0.12
C GLU A 14 8.89 -16.62 1.06
N LEU A 15 9.84 -16.65 2.00
CA LEU A 15 9.85 -15.76 3.15
C LEU A 15 10.22 -14.31 2.80
N THR A 16 11.24 -14.12 1.96
CA THR A 16 11.83 -12.78 1.71
C THR A 16 11.36 -12.12 0.42
N GLY A 17 10.72 -12.87 -0.49
CA GLY A 17 10.38 -12.43 -1.84
C GLY A 17 11.58 -12.19 -2.76
N SER A 18 12.81 -12.39 -2.27
CA SER A 18 14.04 -12.15 -3.03
C SER A 18 14.22 -13.15 -4.17
N GLY A 19 14.95 -12.76 -5.22
CA GLY A 19 15.22 -13.65 -6.35
C GLY A 19 16.04 -14.89 -5.96
N MET A 20 15.84 -16.02 -6.65
CA MET A 20 16.50 -17.32 -6.37
C MET A 20 18.03 -17.21 -6.24
N LYS A 21 18.64 -16.42 -7.12
CA LYS A 21 20.10 -16.19 -7.08
C LYS A 21 20.50 -15.48 -5.80
N ALA A 22 19.79 -14.41 -5.43
CA ALA A 22 20.09 -13.66 -4.21
C ALA A 22 19.93 -14.53 -2.95
N CYS A 23 18.89 -15.36 -2.89
CA CYS A 23 18.69 -16.30 -1.79
C CYS A 23 19.83 -17.33 -1.70
N LYS A 24 20.24 -17.90 -2.83
CA LYS A 24 21.38 -18.82 -2.88
C LYS A 24 22.67 -18.13 -2.44
N ASP A 25 22.96 -16.95 -2.95
CA ASP A 25 24.17 -16.19 -2.63
C ASP A 25 24.21 -15.84 -1.12
N ALA A 26 23.09 -15.45 -0.53
CA ALA A 26 22.96 -15.17 0.91
C ALA A 26 23.21 -16.42 1.75
N LEU A 27 22.69 -17.60 1.37
CA LEU A 27 22.96 -18.86 2.06
C LEU A 27 24.43 -19.30 1.90
N VAL A 28 25.05 -19.05 0.77
CA VAL A 28 26.49 -19.28 0.61
C VAL A 28 27.30 -18.39 1.53
N GLU A 29 26.98 -17.08 1.58
CA GLU A 29 27.68 -16.09 2.41
C GLU A 29 27.57 -16.40 3.90
N THR A 30 26.45 -16.98 4.32
CA THR A 30 26.18 -17.33 5.74
C THR A 30 26.49 -18.79 6.10
N ASP A 31 27.12 -19.53 5.19
CA ASP A 31 27.43 -20.97 5.34
C ASP A 31 26.18 -21.81 5.75
N GLY A 32 25.03 -21.44 5.17
CA GLY A 32 23.74 -22.13 5.41
C GLY A 32 22.96 -21.62 6.62
N ASP A 33 23.43 -20.60 7.35
CA ASP A 33 22.70 -19.97 8.44
C ASP A 33 21.51 -19.21 7.86
N PHE A 34 20.31 -19.79 8.04
CA PHE A 34 19.07 -19.28 7.44
C PHE A 34 18.68 -17.89 7.98
N ASP A 35 18.82 -17.67 9.30
CA ASP A 35 18.41 -16.42 9.94
C ASP A 35 19.33 -15.26 9.53
N LYS A 36 20.63 -15.51 9.44
CA LYS A 36 21.58 -14.51 8.91
C LYS A 36 21.35 -14.26 7.43
N ALA A 37 20.98 -15.27 6.63
CA ALA A 37 20.64 -15.07 5.23
C ALA A 37 19.39 -14.19 5.06
N VAL A 38 18.37 -14.35 5.90
CA VAL A 38 17.20 -13.47 5.95
C VAL A 38 17.63 -12.02 6.24
N GLU A 39 18.48 -11.81 7.24
CA GLU A 39 18.95 -10.46 7.61
C GLU A 39 19.77 -9.81 6.50
N ILE A 40 20.68 -10.54 5.84
CA ILE A 40 21.44 -10.04 4.69
C ILE A 40 20.48 -9.59 3.57
N LEU A 41 19.46 -10.40 3.27
CA LEU A 41 18.49 -10.07 2.23
C LEU A 41 17.62 -8.88 2.62
N ARG A 42 17.24 -8.75 3.89
CA ARG A 42 16.52 -7.60 4.43
C ARG A 42 17.31 -6.30 4.26
N VAL A 43 18.57 -6.31 4.69
CA VAL A 43 19.48 -5.15 4.56
C VAL A 43 19.72 -4.78 3.09
N LYS A 44 19.88 -5.78 2.22
CA LYS A 44 20.05 -5.56 0.79
C LYS A 44 18.77 -4.99 0.15
N GLY A 45 17.61 -5.53 0.52
CA GLY A 45 16.31 -5.02 0.09
C GLY A 45 16.10 -3.55 0.48
N ALA A 46 16.42 -3.18 1.72
CA ALA A 46 16.35 -1.80 2.19
C ALA A 46 17.26 -0.85 1.39
N LYS A 47 18.49 -1.26 1.06
CA LYS A 47 19.38 -0.47 0.18
C LYS A 47 18.83 -0.30 -1.23
N ASP A 48 18.18 -1.31 -1.77
CA ASP A 48 17.57 -1.26 -3.10
C ASP A 48 16.29 -0.42 -3.12
N VAL A 49 15.56 -0.31 -2.01
CA VAL A 49 14.45 0.65 -1.85
C VAL A 49 14.96 2.08 -2.02
N GLY A 50 16.06 2.45 -1.38
CA GLY A 50 16.67 3.77 -1.54
C GLY A 50 17.02 4.11 -2.99
N LYS A 51 17.51 3.13 -3.77
CA LYS A 51 17.80 3.31 -5.20
C LYS A 51 16.54 3.50 -6.06
N ARG A 52 15.38 3.07 -5.58
CA ARG A 52 14.09 3.22 -6.28
C ARG A 52 13.38 4.53 -5.94
N ALA A 53 13.89 5.30 -4.99
CA ALA A 53 13.23 6.53 -4.53
C ALA A 53 12.91 7.52 -5.66
N GLU A 54 13.77 7.59 -6.69
CA GLU A 54 13.61 8.47 -7.84
C GLU A 54 12.66 7.93 -8.93
N ARG A 55 12.20 6.67 -8.81
CA ARG A 55 11.26 6.11 -9.78
C ARG A 55 9.87 6.70 -9.59
N THR A 56 9.09 6.73 -10.66
CA THR A 56 7.70 7.20 -10.63
C THR A 56 6.77 6.06 -10.23
N ALA A 57 5.98 6.27 -9.17
CA ALA A 57 4.89 5.41 -8.75
C ALA A 57 3.56 6.11 -9.10
N ALA A 58 3.06 5.87 -10.33
CA ALA A 58 1.87 6.54 -10.88
C ALA A 58 0.63 5.66 -10.90
N GLU A 59 0.80 4.37 -10.70
CA GLU A 59 -0.28 3.39 -10.54
C GLU A 59 -0.57 3.18 -9.05
N GLY A 60 -1.43 2.25 -8.70
CA GLY A 60 -1.79 1.96 -7.32
C GLY A 60 -3.28 1.96 -7.10
N LEU A 61 -3.71 2.30 -5.89
CA LEU A 61 -5.12 2.26 -5.51
C LEU A 61 -5.50 3.28 -4.43
N ILE A 62 -6.81 3.51 -4.37
CA ILE A 62 -7.47 4.20 -3.27
C ILE A 62 -8.10 3.15 -2.35
N ALA A 63 -7.77 3.21 -1.06
CA ALA A 63 -8.42 2.43 -0.01
C ALA A 63 -9.18 3.33 0.96
N VAL A 64 -10.23 2.80 1.56
CA VAL A 64 -11.11 3.56 2.47
C VAL A 64 -11.39 2.74 3.73
N SER A 65 -11.35 3.42 4.86
CA SER A 65 -11.83 2.89 6.14
C SER A 65 -12.67 3.95 6.84
N GLY A 66 -13.98 3.68 6.98
CA GLY A 66 -14.92 4.65 7.52
C GLY A 66 -14.95 5.96 6.71
N ASN A 67 -14.58 7.05 7.36
CA ASN A 67 -14.52 8.40 6.80
C ASN A 67 -13.08 8.82 6.37
N THR A 68 -12.16 7.89 6.35
CA THR A 68 -10.75 8.10 5.95
C THR A 68 -10.46 7.39 4.64
N MET A 69 -9.82 8.09 3.74
CA MET A 69 -9.36 7.62 2.43
C MET A 69 -7.85 7.79 2.32
N VAL A 70 -7.19 6.80 1.74
CA VAL A 70 -5.74 6.84 1.49
C VAL A 70 -5.45 6.51 0.04
N GLU A 71 -4.40 7.11 -0.50
CA GLU A 71 -3.82 6.77 -1.79
C GLU A 71 -2.47 6.09 -1.57
N VAL A 72 -2.37 4.85 -2.06
CA VAL A 72 -1.13 4.05 -2.02
C VAL A 72 -0.74 3.73 -3.44
N ASN A 73 0.46 4.17 -3.83
CA ASN A 73 0.93 4.07 -5.21
C ASN A 73 1.96 2.96 -5.39
N SER A 74 2.02 2.43 -6.62
CA SER A 74 2.98 1.46 -7.14
C SER A 74 3.51 1.91 -8.50
N GLU A 75 4.58 1.28 -9.00
CA GLU A 75 5.11 1.59 -10.33
C GLU A 75 4.19 1.05 -11.44
N THR A 76 3.60 -0.14 -11.25
CA THR A 76 2.81 -0.85 -12.26
C THR A 76 1.40 -1.19 -11.80
N ASP A 77 0.51 -1.38 -12.78
CA ASP A 77 -0.84 -1.91 -12.55
C ASP A 77 -0.84 -3.39 -12.16
N PHE A 78 0.22 -4.14 -12.49
CA PHE A 78 0.40 -5.53 -12.02
C PHE A 78 0.48 -5.58 -10.50
N VAL A 79 1.23 -4.67 -9.88
CA VAL A 79 1.30 -4.56 -8.43
C VAL A 79 0.00 -3.99 -7.86
N ALA A 80 -0.61 -2.99 -8.51
CA ALA A 80 -1.89 -2.43 -8.06
C ALA A 80 -3.01 -3.48 -7.90
N LYS A 81 -3.02 -4.53 -8.73
CA LYS A 81 -3.99 -5.65 -8.65
C LYS A 81 -3.52 -6.86 -7.85
N ASN A 82 -2.31 -6.82 -7.30
CA ASN A 82 -1.79 -7.90 -6.45
C ASN A 82 -2.55 -7.93 -5.11
N SER A 83 -3.03 -9.10 -4.70
CA SER A 83 -3.82 -9.26 -3.48
C SER A 83 -3.08 -8.79 -2.22
N GLU A 84 -1.77 -9.08 -2.11
CA GLU A 84 -0.96 -8.65 -0.97
C GLU A 84 -0.84 -7.12 -0.89
N PHE A 85 -0.70 -6.44 -2.04
CA PHE A 85 -0.68 -4.99 -2.10
C PHE A 85 -2.05 -4.38 -1.73
N ILE A 86 -3.15 -4.98 -2.21
CA ILE A 86 -4.51 -4.54 -1.89
C ILE A 86 -4.80 -4.70 -0.39
N GLU A 87 -4.44 -5.86 0.19
CA GLU A 87 -4.59 -6.11 1.63
C GLU A 87 -3.75 -5.12 2.46
N PHE A 88 -2.52 -4.85 2.03
CA PHE A 88 -1.65 -3.85 2.65
C PHE A 88 -2.30 -2.46 2.63
N ALA A 89 -2.79 -2.00 1.48
CA ALA A 89 -3.43 -0.69 1.36
C ALA A 89 -4.69 -0.56 2.23
N ASN A 90 -5.48 -1.64 2.37
CA ASN A 90 -6.63 -1.66 3.28
C ASN A 90 -6.20 -1.52 4.74
N LYS A 91 -5.16 -2.24 5.18
CA LYS A 91 -4.60 -2.09 6.54
C LYS A 91 -4.06 -0.67 6.79
N VAL A 92 -3.42 -0.08 5.79
CA VAL A 92 -2.96 1.33 5.86
C VAL A 92 -4.15 2.27 6.04
N ALA A 93 -5.26 2.05 5.32
CA ALA A 93 -6.47 2.85 5.49
C ALA A 93 -7.07 2.70 6.90
N GLU A 94 -7.09 1.48 7.45
CA GLU A 94 -7.55 1.23 8.82
C GLU A 94 -6.66 1.92 9.87
N ALA A 95 -5.33 1.86 9.68
CA ALA A 95 -4.38 2.54 10.57
C ALA A 95 -4.55 4.07 10.49
N ALA A 96 -4.66 4.62 9.27
CA ALA A 96 -4.91 6.04 9.04
C ALA A 96 -6.23 6.52 9.68
N ALA A 97 -7.28 5.69 9.61
CA ALA A 97 -8.57 6.02 10.21
C ALA A 97 -8.51 6.13 11.75
N LYS A 98 -7.71 5.28 12.41
CA LYS A 98 -7.53 5.33 13.87
C LYS A 98 -6.94 6.65 14.36
N VAL A 99 -6.03 7.25 13.56
CA VAL A 99 -5.38 8.53 13.86
C VAL A 99 -6.01 9.71 13.11
N LYS A 100 -7.05 9.48 12.33
CA LYS A 100 -7.73 10.49 11.48
C LYS A 100 -6.75 11.25 10.59
N ALA A 101 -5.86 10.53 9.91
CA ALA A 101 -4.79 11.10 9.11
C ALA A 101 -5.31 12.03 8.01
N ASN A 102 -4.71 13.22 7.89
CA ASN A 102 -5.02 14.25 6.89
C ASN A 102 -3.77 14.78 6.17
N SER A 103 -2.63 14.19 6.42
CA SER A 103 -1.37 14.50 5.74
C SER A 103 -0.61 13.23 5.39
N GLN A 104 0.41 13.37 4.54
CA GLN A 104 1.32 12.27 4.22
C GLN A 104 2.14 11.86 5.44
N GLU A 105 2.55 12.82 6.25
CA GLU A 105 3.34 12.59 7.46
C GLU A 105 2.55 11.79 8.50
N GLU A 106 1.28 12.15 8.74
CA GLU A 106 0.39 11.41 9.64
C GLU A 106 0.11 10.00 9.12
N LEU A 107 -0.09 9.85 7.81
CA LEU A 107 -0.25 8.55 7.17
C LEU A 107 1.00 7.68 7.34
N ALA A 108 2.18 8.22 7.07
CA ALA A 108 3.45 7.52 7.18
C ALA A 108 3.75 7.07 8.62
N ALA A 109 3.36 7.88 9.62
CA ALA A 109 3.57 7.60 11.03
C ALA A 109 2.50 6.69 11.67
N ALA A 110 1.39 6.40 10.96
CA ALA A 110 0.31 5.57 11.50
C ALA A 110 0.82 4.18 11.90
N ASP A 111 0.35 3.69 13.06
CA ASP A 111 0.75 2.37 13.56
C ASP A 111 0.10 1.24 12.75
N LEU A 112 0.92 0.37 12.19
CA LEU A 112 0.54 -0.81 11.43
C LEU A 112 1.17 -2.05 12.07
N ASP A 113 0.47 -2.65 13.01
CA ASP A 113 0.89 -3.88 13.69
C ASP A 113 2.25 -3.73 14.44
N GLY A 114 2.50 -2.56 15.08
CA GLY A 114 3.67 -2.29 15.92
C GLY A 114 4.87 -1.73 15.15
N LYS A 115 4.69 -1.31 13.90
CA LYS A 115 5.64 -0.53 13.10
C LYS A 115 4.90 0.63 12.42
N THR A 116 5.63 1.59 11.90
CA THR A 116 5.01 2.67 11.13
C THR A 116 4.53 2.17 9.76
N ALA A 117 3.51 2.80 9.20
CA ALA A 117 3.04 2.52 7.84
C ALA A 117 4.17 2.74 6.80
N ASP A 118 5.07 3.70 7.04
CA ASP A 118 6.25 3.92 6.19
C ASP A 118 7.22 2.73 6.24
N GLU A 119 7.57 2.23 7.43
CA GLU A 119 8.43 1.04 7.57
C GLU A 119 7.81 -0.18 6.89
N ALA A 120 6.51 -0.41 7.07
CA ALA A 120 5.80 -1.50 6.42
C ALA A 120 5.76 -1.34 4.89
N THR A 121 5.65 -0.10 4.39
CA THR A 121 5.72 0.21 2.96
C THR A 121 7.10 -0.12 2.38
N GLN A 122 8.17 0.24 3.09
CA GLN A 122 9.54 -0.07 2.66
C GLN A 122 9.81 -1.58 2.63
N GLU A 123 9.32 -2.32 3.63
CA GLU A 123 9.43 -3.78 3.66
C GLU A 123 8.70 -4.43 2.48
N LEU A 124 7.46 -4.00 2.21
CA LEU A 124 6.70 -4.53 1.08
C LEU A 124 7.32 -4.13 -0.26
N SER A 125 7.83 -2.89 -0.40
CA SER A 125 8.58 -2.43 -1.57
C SER A 125 9.84 -3.27 -1.81
N ALA A 126 10.57 -3.62 -0.75
CA ALA A 126 11.73 -4.50 -0.85
C ALA A 126 11.35 -5.91 -1.36
N LYS A 127 10.24 -6.45 -0.87
CA LYS A 127 9.71 -7.77 -1.23
C LYS A 127 9.20 -7.81 -2.67
N ILE A 128 8.39 -6.85 -3.06
CA ILE A 128 7.77 -6.77 -4.40
C ILE A 128 8.80 -6.38 -5.47
N GLY A 129 9.76 -5.51 -5.12
CA GLY A 129 10.79 -5.03 -6.05
C GLY A 129 10.41 -3.77 -6.82
N GLU A 130 9.29 -3.12 -6.47
CA GLU A 130 8.84 -1.84 -6.99
C GLU A 130 8.88 -0.74 -5.93
N LYS A 131 8.94 0.53 -6.38
CA LYS A 131 8.66 1.66 -5.50
C LYS A 131 7.18 1.63 -5.10
N LEU A 132 6.94 1.64 -3.79
CA LEU A 132 5.62 1.90 -3.22
C LEU A 132 5.65 3.25 -2.52
N GLU A 133 4.54 3.97 -2.55
CA GLU A 133 4.46 5.31 -1.97
C GLU A 133 3.12 5.51 -1.24
N LEU A 134 3.20 5.92 0.02
CA LEU A 134 2.06 6.47 0.76
C LEU A 134 1.89 7.92 0.30
N ARG A 135 0.96 8.15 -0.63
CA ARG A 135 0.88 9.43 -1.34
C ARG A 135 0.16 10.50 -0.53
N ARG A 136 -1.02 10.17 -0.01
CA ARG A 136 -1.85 11.08 0.76
C ARG A 136 -2.93 10.35 1.54
N ALA A 137 -3.44 11.02 2.58
CA ALA A 137 -4.63 10.63 3.32
C ALA A 137 -5.57 11.83 3.45
N ALA A 138 -6.86 11.54 3.59
CA ALA A 138 -7.88 12.52 3.92
C ALA A 138 -8.94 11.88 4.81
N THR A 139 -9.26 12.54 5.90
CA THR A 139 -10.35 12.18 6.80
C THR A 139 -11.36 13.31 6.83
N LEU A 140 -12.61 13.03 6.53
CA LEU A 140 -13.69 14.00 6.67
C LEU A 140 -14.43 13.79 7.98
N GLU A 141 -14.83 14.91 8.59
CA GLU A 141 -15.76 14.92 9.72
C GLU A 141 -17.12 15.42 9.26
N GLY A 142 -18.18 14.79 9.75
CA GLY A 142 -19.56 15.16 9.41
C GLY A 142 -20.56 14.10 9.91
N ASP A 143 -21.84 14.49 9.93
CA ASP A 143 -22.92 13.60 10.39
C ASP A 143 -23.04 12.36 9.51
N ASN A 144 -22.81 12.52 8.22
CA ASN A 144 -22.84 11.46 7.23
C ASN A 144 -21.71 11.65 6.22
N ILE A 145 -21.18 10.52 5.72
CA ILE A 145 -20.12 10.49 4.70
C ILE A 145 -20.57 9.61 3.55
N ALA A 146 -20.61 10.17 2.34
CA ALA A 146 -20.74 9.40 1.11
C ALA A 146 -19.35 9.10 0.54
N VAL A 147 -19.16 7.88 0.06
CA VAL A 147 -17.91 7.41 -0.54
C VAL A 147 -18.20 6.99 -1.98
N TYR A 148 -17.45 7.53 -2.91
CA TYR A 148 -17.46 7.09 -4.31
C TYR A 148 -16.07 6.64 -4.72
N LEU A 149 -15.99 5.42 -5.26
CA LEU A 149 -14.77 4.81 -5.74
C LEU A 149 -14.93 4.48 -7.23
N HIS A 150 -14.02 4.99 -8.06
CA HIS A 150 -14.03 4.77 -9.50
C HIS A 150 -12.86 3.87 -9.92
N ARG A 151 -13.16 2.83 -10.67
CA ARG A 151 -12.20 1.91 -11.29
C ARG A 151 -11.97 2.28 -12.75
N ARG A 152 -10.72 2.25 -13.21
CA ARG A 152 -10.40 2.46 -14.64
C ARG A 152 -10.72 1.23 -15.48
N ALA A 153 -10.64 0.02 -14.89
CA ALA A 153 -10.98 -1.26 -15.53
C ALA A 153 -11.58 -2.20 -14.47
N SER A 154 -12.28 -3.23 -14.95
CA SER A 154 -12.99 -4.17 -14.06
C SER A 154 -12.06 -5.03 -13.20
N ASP A 155 -10.83 -5.28 -13.67
CA ASP A 155 -9.79 -6.08 -12.99
C ASP A 155 -8.83 -5.24 -12.14
N LEU A 156 -8.98 -3.90 -12.14
CA LEU A 156 -8.18 -2.99 -11.35
C LEU A 156 -8.93 -2.50 -10.12
N PRO A 157 -8.24 -2.22 -9.01
CA PRO A 157 -8.83 -1.52 -7.87
C PRO A 157 -9.21 -0.07 -8.23
N ALA A 158 -9.89 0.61 -7.33
CA ALA A 158 -10.26 2.01 -7.53
C ALA A 158 -9.00 2.90 -7.62
N ALA A 159 -8.95 3.73 -8.67
CA ALA A 159 -7.87 4.69 -8.91
C ALA A 159 -8.28 6.14 -8.61
N VAL A 160 -9.57 6.39 -8.44
CA VAL A 160 -10.12 7.68 -8.01
C VAL A 160 -11.08 7.44 -6.88
N GLY A 161 -11.00 8.25 -5.84
CA GLY A 161 -11.92 8.22 -4.71
C GLY A 161 -12.39 9.63 -4.34
N VAL A 162 -13.64 9.74 -3.90
CA VAL A 162 -14.22 10.99 -3.42
C VAL A 162 -14.97 10.70 -2.11
N LEU A 163 -14.71 11.53 -1.11
CA LEU A 163 -15.46 11.60 0.13
C LEU A 163 -16.33 12.87 0.11
N VAL A 164 -17.59 12.73 0.49
CA VAL A 164 -18.51 13.89 0.66
C VAL A 164 -19.10 13.82 2.04
N ALA A 165 -18.81 14.82 2.86
CA ALA A 165 -19.51 15.04 4.12
C ALA A 165 -20.81 15.80 3.85
N TYR A 166 -21.92 15.31 4.40
CA TYR A 166 -23.22 15.93 4.19
C TYR A 166 -24.09 15.89 5.44
N THR A 167 -25.02 16.83 5.52
CA THR A 167 -26.08 16.86 6.54
C THR A 167 -27.41 16.42 5.94
N GLY A 168 -28.30 15.94 6.78
CA GLY A 168 -29.60 15.42 6.38
C GLY A 168 -29.72 13.92 6.61
N SER A 169 -30.95 13.43 6.53
CA SER A 169 -31.27 12.02 6.78
C SER A 169 -32.13 11.47 5.64
N GLY A 170 -32.08 10.13 5.50
CA GLY A 170 -32.87 9.41 4.50
C GLY A 170 -32.19 9.25 3.15
N ASP A 171 -32.84 8.46 2.31
CA ASP A 171 -32.28 8.01 1.03
C ASP A 171 -32.04 9.14 0.04
N GLU A 172 -32.86 10.18 0.04
CA GLU A 172 -32.72 11.34 -0.86
C GLU A 172 -31.41 12.10 -0.59
N ALA A 173 -31.09 12.37 0.68
CA ALA A 173 -29.87 13.04 1.06
C ALA A 173 -28.61 12.18 0.70
N ALA A 174 -28.67 10.87 0.95
CA ALA A 174 -27.62 9.96 0.60
C ALA A 174 -27.41 9.86 -0.92
N GLN A 175 -28.49 9.79 -1.71
CA GLN A 175 -28.41 9.78 -3.18
C GLN A 175 -27.85 11.11 -3.74
N ALA A 176 -28.26 12.24 -3.17
CA ALA A 176 -27.71 13.54 -3.59
C ALA A 176 -26.21 13.63 -3.32
N ALA A 177 -25.76 13.20 -2.13
CA ALA A 177 -24.34 13.17 -1.77
C ALA A 177 -23.55 12.22 -2.69
N GLN A 178 -24.09 11.04 -3.01
CA GLN A 178 -23.47 10.10 -3.95
C GLN A 178 -23.39 10.69 -5.36
N GLY A 179 -24.45 11.37 -5.83
CA GLY A 179 -24.46 12.06 -7.10
C GLY A 179 -23.40 13.17 -7.16
N ALA A 180 -23.25 13.95 -6.10
CA ALA A 180 -22.20 14.96 -5.97
C ALA A 180 -20.79 14.33 -6.04
N ALA A 181 -20.56 13.22 -5.32
CA ALA A 181 -19.30 12.52 -5.35
C ALA A 181 -18.93 12.03 -6.77
N MET A 182 -19.91 11.49 -7.50
CA MET A 182 -19.73 11.06 -8.90
C MET A 182 -19.38 12.23 -9.82
N GLN A 183 -20.03 13.38 -9.66
CA GLN A 183 -19.74 14.60 -10.44
C GLN A 183 -18.33 15.14 -10.16
N VAL A 184 -17.92 15.17 -8.89
CA VAL A 184 -16.56 15.57 -8.49
C VAL A 184 -15.53 14.68 -9.15
N ALA A 185 -15.74 13.36 -9.13
CA ALA A 185 -14.83 12.41 -9.78
C ALA A 185 -14.77 12.58 -11.30
N ALA A 186 -15.93 12.74 -11.95
CA ALA A 186 -16.03 12.86 -13.40
C ALA A 186 -15.42 14.15 -13.95
N LEU A 187 -15.66 15.27 -13.26
CA LEU A 187 -15.21 16.60 -13.68
C LEU A 187 -13.81 16.95 -13.17
N LYS A 188 -13.22 16.11 -12.30
CA LYS A 188 -11.97 16.40 -11.57
C LYS A 188 -12.04 17.79 -10.92
N ALA A 189 -13.17 18.06 -10.26
CA ALA A 189 -13.44 19.36 -9.65
C ALA A 189 -12.33 19.72 -8.66
N GLN A 190 -11.87 20.98 -8.71
CA GLN A 190 -10.79 21.47 -7.84
C GLN A 190 -11.33 22.42 -6.74
N TYR A 191 -12.55 22.90 -6.88
CA TYR A 191 -13.32 23.77 -5.95
C TYR A 191 -14.80 23.76 -6.33
#